data_e9e7fb9ff7e23bbfe02294dc707cc0e6
#
_entry.id   e9e7fb9ff7e23bbfe02294dc707cc0e6
#
_cell.length_a   1.000
_cell.length_b   1.000
_cell.length_c   1.000
_cell.angle_alpha   90.00
_cell.angle_beta   90.00
_cell.angle_gamma   90.00
#
_symmetry.space_group_name_H-M   'P 1'
#
loop_
_entity.id
_entity.type
_entity.pdbx_description
1 polymer ?
#
loop_
_entity_poly.entity_id
_entity_poly.type
_entity_poly.pdbx_seq_one_letter_code
_entity_poly.pdbx_strand_id
1 'polypeptide(L)'
;MNQIADVYTVPDLLVRAVNRAGDDKAILFPDLDITYSELYGRAVMSARSLAALGIGKGDHVGILMSNCQEFVDIFLGSQLLGAWPVPINARYKARELNYVIKNADIKILFTTDRIVEHVDFVALLDEAFPNLAGQENATNLDMDEAPLLNNVVLFGGRSPDGMMDQGAFEEMASGTTEAAVELSRSRIATRDIAMMMYTSGTTAMPKG
;
A
#
# COMPACT_ATOMS: atom_id res chain seq x y z
N MET A 1 20.26 -27.51 -17.68
CA MET A 1 21.05 -26.46 -17.00
C MET A 1 20.06 -25.35 -16.65
N ASN A 2 19.54 -25.35 -15.43
CA ASN A 2 18.60 -24.29 -15.01
C ASN A 2 19.38 -22.98 -14.90
N GLN A 3 19.17 -22.09 -15.82
CA GLN A 3 19.53 -20.70 -15.63
C GLN A 3 18.72 -20.17 -14.44
N ILE A 4 19.37 -20.09 -13.29
CA ILE A 4 18.98 -19.22 -12.17
C ILE A 4 19.41 -17.81 -12.66
N ALA A 5 18.91 -17.40 -13.79
CA ALA A 5 19.25 -16.13 -14.37
C ALA A 5 18.16 -15.13 -14.00
N ASP A 6 18.56 -14.05 -13.42
CA ASP A 6 18.02 -12.72 -13.60
C ASP A 6 16.71 -12.39 -12.88
N VAL A 7 16.52 -12.88 -11.67
CA VAL A 7 15.47 -12.39 -10.79
C VAL A 7 16.12 -11.67 -9.63
N TYR A 8 16.00 -10.36 -9.60
CA TYR A 8 16.71 -9.54 -8.64
C TYR A 8 15.80 -8.64 -7.81
N THR A 9 14.57 -8.38 -8.29
CA THR A 9 13.60 -7.50 -7.61
C THR A 9 12.34 -8.26 -7.21
N VAL A 10 11.59 -7.75 -6.24
CA VAL A 10 10.30 -8.35 -5.82
C VAL A 10 9.31 -8.41 -7.00
N PRO A 11 9.15 -7.37 -7.82
CA PRO A 11 8.31 -7.44 -9.02
C PRO A 11 8.74 -8.52 -10.02
N ASP A 12 10.05 -8.73 -10.22
CA ASP A 12 10.54 -9.76 -11.14
C ASP A 12 10.23 -11.17 -10.62
N LEU A 13 10.27 -11.37 -9.30
CA LEU A 13 9.83 -12.64 -8.68
C LEU A 13 8.36 -12.93 -8.99
N LEU A 14 7.50 -11.92 -8.86
CA LEU A 14 6.07 -12.07 -9.16
C LEU A 14 5.84 -12.42 -10.63
N VAL A 15 6.43 -11.66 -11.56
CA VAL A 15 6.32 -11.93 -13.01
C VAL A 15 6.83 -13.33 -13.35
N ARG A 16 7.96 -13.74 -12.77
CA ARG A 16 8.48 -15.09 -12.96
C ARG A 16 7.55 -16.17 -12.44
N ALA A 17 6.93 -15.96 -11.28
CA ALA A 17 5.97 -16.90 -10.70
C ALA A 17 4.76 -17.08 -11.63
N VAL A 18 4.22 -15.98 -12.16
CA VAL A 18 3.13 -16.01 -13.14
C VAL A 18 3.52 -16.81 -14.39
N ASN A 19 4.69 -16.52 -14.97
CA ASN A 19 5.16 -17.19 -16.20
C ASN A 19 5.42 -18.70 -16.00
N ARG A 20 5.69 -19.12 -14.76
CA ARG A 20 6.01 -20.52 -14.44
C ARG A 20 4.81 -21.33 -13.97
N ALA A 21 3.91 -20.71 -13.23
CA ALA A 21 2.87 -21.37 -12.45
C ALA A 21 1.65 -20.45 -12.27
N GLY A 22 1.23 -19.75 -13.34
CA GLY A 22 0.19 -18.72 -13.28
C GLY A 22 -1.14 -19.21 -12.70
N ASP A 23 -1.53 -20.44 -13.00
CA ASP A 23 -2.78 -21.05 -12.54
C ASP A 23 -2.65 -21.71 -11.15
N ASP A 24 -1.42 -21.83 -10.61
CA ASP A 24 -1.23 -22.38 -9.28
C ASP A 24 -1.64 -21.36 -8.21
N LYS A 25 -2.04 -21.86 -7.05
CA LYS A 25 -2.44 -21.05 -5.91
C LYS A 25 -1.21 -20.34 -5.32
N ALA A 26 -1.26 -19.01 -5.27
CA ALA A 26 -0.23 -18.17 -4.69
C ALA A 26 -0.51 -17.86 -3.22
N ILE A 27 -1.78 -17.62 -2.88
CA ILE A 27 -2.23 -17.25 -1.54
C ILE A 27 -3.48 -18.04 -1.19
N LEU A 28 -3.54 -18.51 0.05
CA LEU A 28 -4.68 -19.22 0.63
C LEU A 28 -5.17 -18.44 1.83
N PHE A 29 -6.35 -17.84 1.72
CA PHE A 29 -7.13 -17.32 2.85
C PHE A 29 -8.23 -18.33 3.23
N PRO A 30 -8.83 -18.23 4.42
CA PRO A 30 -9.89 -19.17 4.82
C PRO A 30 -11.02 -19.30 3.80
N ASP A 31 -11.41 -18.20 3.18
CA ASP A 31 -12.55 -18.13 2.26
C ASP A 31 -12.18 -17.72 0.83
N LEU A 32 -10.87 -17.63 0.52
CA LEU A 32 -10.41 -17.14 -0.77
C LEU A 32 -9.05 -17.74 -1.15
N ASP A 33 -9.02 -18.42 -2.28
CA ASP A 33 -7.78 -18.85 -2.94
C ASP A 33 -7.48 -17.90 -4.09
N ILE A 34 -6.23 -17.47 -4.21
CA ILE A 34 -5.76 -16.54 -5.27
C ILE A 34 -4.62 -17.22 -6.03
N THR A 35 -4.73 -17.30 -7.36
CA THR A 35 -3.65 -17.78 -8.23
C THR A 35 -2.58 -16.71 -8.44
N TYR A 36 -1.40 -17.11 -8.95
CA TYR A 36 -0.35 -16.14 -9.30
C TYR A 36 -0.81 -15.16 -10.38
N SER A 37 -1.58 -15.60 -11.37
CA SER A 37 -2.13 -14.70 -12.41
C SER A 37 -3.11 -13.69 -11.84
N GLU A 38 -4.01 -14.12 -10.96
CA GLU A 38 -4.95 -13.21 -10.29
C GLU A 38 -4.21 -12.21 -9.40
N LEU A 39 -3.22 -12.68 -8.62
CA LEU A 39 -2.41 -11.84 -7.75
C LEU A 39 -1.67 -10.75 -8.55
N TYR A 40 -1.09 -11.12 -9.70
CA TYR A 40 -0.44 -10.16 -10.59
C TYR A 40 -1.43 -9.14 -11.16
N GLY A 41 -2.57 -9.59 -11.67
CA GLY A 41 -3.61 -8.72 -12.20
C GLY A 41 -4.08 -7.69 -11.17
N ARG A 42 -4.28 -8.10 -9.92
CA ARG A 42 -4.67 -7.23 -8.80
C ARG A 42 -3.56 -6.22 -8.45
N ALA A 43 -2.31 -6.70 -8.40
CA ALA A 43 -1.16 -5.83 -8.16
C ALA A 43 -1.02 -4.77 -9.27
N VAL A 44 -1.25 -5.14 -10.54
CA VAL A 44 -1.23 -4.19 -11.67
C VAL A 44 -2.37 -3.18 -11.56
N MET A 45 -3.58 -3.59 -11.16
CA MET A 45 -4.69 -2.66 -10.93
C MET A 45 -4.34 -1.65 -9.83
N SER A 46 -3.82 -2.12 -8.68
CA SER A 46 -3.38 -1.24 -7.59
C SER A 46 -2.25 -0.30 -8.05
N ALA A 47 -1.28 -0.80 -8.83
CA ALA A 47 -0.21 0.02 -9.37
C ALA A 47 -0.74 1.12 -10.30
N ARG A 48 -1.73 0.82 -11.15
CA ARG A 48 -2.35 1.80 -12.05
C ARG A 48 -3.05 2.90 -11.26
N SER A 49 -3.83 2.56 -10.23
CA SER A 49 -4.49 3.52 -9.36
C SER A 49 -3.48 4.40 -8.61
N LEU A 50 -2.45 3.79 -8.03
CA LEU A 50 -1.36 4.50 -7.36
C LEU A 50 -0.65 5.47 -8.30
N ALA A 51 -0.31 5.05 -9.52
CA ALA A 51 0.34 5.90 -10.52
C ALA A 51 -0.55 7.07 -10.94
N ALA A 52 -1.87 6.86 -11.06
CA ALA A 52 -2.84 7.93 -11.36
C ALA A 52 -2.91 8.98 -10.24
N LEU A 53 -2.66 8.57 -8.98
CA LEU A 53 -2.54 9.46 -7.83
C LEU A 53 -1.13 10.06 -7.67
N GLY A 54 -0.26 9.89 -8.68
CA GLY A 54 1.08 10.49 -8.70
C GLY A 54 2.12 9.73 -7.88
N ILE A 55 1.85 8.49 -7.46
CA ILE A 55 2.81 7.64 -6.76
C ILE A 55 3.76 6.97 -7.77
N GLY A 56 5.04 7.07 -7.50
CA GLY A 56 6.08 6.50 -8.32
C GLY A 56 7.31 6.04 -7.53
N LYS A 57 8.42 5.83 -8.22
CA LYS A 57 9.65 5.31 -7.63
C LYS A 57 10.17 6.20 -6.50
N GLY A 58 10.37 5.57 -5.34
CA GLY A 58 10.89 6.23 -4.14
C GLY A 58 9.83 6.91 -3.27
N ASP A 59 8.55 6.91 -3.69
CA ASP A 59 7.45 7.39 -2.85
C ASP A 59 7.06 6.35 -1.80
N HIS A 60 6.58 6.80 -0.65
CA HIS A 60 6.25 5.93 0.47
C HIS A 60 4.75 5.71 0.57
N VAL A 61 4.36 4.43 0.60
CA VAL A 61 2.98 3.97 0.65
C VAL A 61 2.73 3.28 1.98
N GLY A 62 2.01 3.94 2.88
CA GLY A 62 1.65 3.38 4.19
C GLY A 62 0.54 2.33 4.06
N ILE A 63 0.66 1.22 4.79
CA ILE A 63 -0.35 0.16 4.82
C ILE A 63 -0.66 -0.16 6.29
N LEU A 64 -1.82 0.31 6.77
CA LEU A 64 -2.34 0.11 8.12
C LEU A 64 -3.54 -0.84 8.05
N MET A 65 -3.28 -2.12 7.92
CA MET A 65 -4.29 -3.16 7.81
C MET A 65 -3.83 -4.42 8.54
N SER A 66 -4.79 -5.27 8.89
CA SER A 66 -4.51 -6.68 9.21
C SER A 66 -4.16 -7.46 7.94
N ASN A 67 -3.73 -8.72 8.14
CA ASN A 67 -3.45 -9.61 7.01
C ASN A 67 -4.75 -9.87 6.23
N CYS A 68 -4.83 -9.31 5.04
CA CYS A 68 -5.93 -9.45 4.09
C CYS A 68 -5.39 -9.40 2.67
N GLN A 69 -6.26 -9.65 1.71
CA GLN A 69 -5.89 -9.64 0.31
C GLN A 69 -5.45 -8.25 -0.14
N GLU A 70 -6.21 -7.23 0.24
CA GLU A 70 -5.97 -5.83 -0.15
C GLU A 70 -4.57 -5.36 0.31
N PHE A 71 -4.10 -5.84 1.49
CA PHE A 71 -2.73 -5.59 1.93
C PHE A 71 -1.71 -6.06 0.89
N VAL A 72 -1.87 -7.27 0.37
CA VAL A 72 -0.93 -7.86 -0.60
C VAL A 72 -1.03 -7.15 -1.95
N ASP A 73 -2.24 -6.81 -2.38
CA ASP A 73 -2.49 -6.10 -3.63
C ASP A 73 -1.79 -4.73 -3.65
N ILE A 74 -1.92 -3.96 -2.56
CA ILE A 74 -1.28 -2.64 -2.40
C ILE A 74 0.23 -2.79 -2.25
N PHE A 75 0.69 -3.75 -1.46
CA PHE A 75 2.11 -4.02 -1.27
C PHE A 75 2.81 -4.31 -2.60
N LEU A 76 2.28 -5.26 -3.37
CA LEU A 76 2.84 -5.63 -4.68
C LEU A 76 2.64 -4.55 -5.74
N GLY A 77 1.50 -3.85 -5.72
CA GLY A 77 1.24 -2.71 -6.60
C GLY A 77 2.25 -1.58 -6.41
N SER A 78 2.59 -1.26 -5.15
CA SER A 78 3.64 -0.30 -4.82
C SER A 78 5.01 -0.75 -5.36
N GLN A 79 5.32 -2.03 -5.19
CA GLN A 79 6.56 -2.62 -5.67
C GLN A 79 6.69 -2.54 -7.21
N LEU A 80 5.60 -2.73 -7.96
CA LEU A 80 5.60 -2.61 -9.43
C LEU A 80 5.96 -1.20 -9.92
N LEU A 81 5.73 -0.19 -9.10
CA LEU A 81 6.10 1.21 -9.39
C LEU A 81 7.48 1.60 -8.86
N GLY A 82 8.12 0.75 -8.04
CA GLY A 82 9.33 1.08 -7.30
C GLY A 82 9.07 2.05 -6.13
N ALA A 83 7.82 2.22 -5.74
CA ALA A 83 7.45 2.86 -4.50
C ALA A 83 7.76 1.95 -3.32
N TRP A 84 7.93 2.52 -2.13
CA TRP A 84 8.29 1.80 -0.92
C TRP A 84 7.06 1.54 -0.07
N PRO A 85 6.51 0.32 -0.05
CA PRO A 85 5.48 -0.01 0.90
C PRO A 85 6.05 0.07 2.33
N VAL A 86 5.26 0.67 3.20
CA VAL A 86 5.56 0.85 4.63
C VAL A 86 4.47 0.15 5.45
N PRO A 87 4.62 -1.15 5.75
CA PRO A 87 3.72 -1.85 6.65
C PRO A 87 3.74 -1.21 8.04
N ILE A 88 2.57 -0.79 8.51
CA ILE A 88 2.41 -0.13 9.81
C ILE A 88 1.83 -1.11 10.80
N ASN A 89 2.43 -1.21 11.97
CA ASN A 89 1.97 -2.11 13.02
C ASN A 89 0.56 -1.74 13.49
N ALA A 90 -0.39 -2.64 13.30
CA ALA A 90 -1.81 -2.48 13.67
C ALA A 90 -2.03 -2.24 15.18
N ARG A 91 -1.03 -2.47 16.03
CA ARG A 91 -1.10 -2.25 17.48
C ARG A 91 -0.61 -0.88 17.95
N TYR A 92 -0.15 -0.03 17.02
CA TYR A 92 0.24 1.33 17.38
C TYR A 92 -0.94 2.13 17.92
N LYS A 93 -0.65 3.00 18.90
CA LYS A 93 -1.57 4.01 19.37
C LYS A 93 -1.50 5.27 18.51
N ALA A 94 -2.45 6.16 18.64
CA ALA A 94 -2.55 7.38 17.84
C ALA A 94 -1.23 8.19 17.77
N ARG A 95 -0.54 8.31 18.91
CA ARG A 95 0.76 9.03 18.98
C ARG A 95 1.85 8.34 18.17
N GLU A 96 1.95 7.01 18.22
CA GLU A 96 2.94 6.23 17.46
C GLU A 96 2.60 6.26 15.97
N LEU A 97 1.31 6.14 15.63
CA LEU A 97 0.82 6.22 14.25
C LEU A 97 1.13 7.60 13.64
N ASN A 98 0.78 8.69 14.32
CA ASN A 98 1.11 10.05 13.88
C ASN A 98 2.62 10.20 13.64
N TYR A 99 3.44 9.72 14.58
CA TYR A 99 4.89 9.77 14.44
C TYR A 99 5.38 9.00 13.22
N VAL A 100 4.92 7.76 13.02
CA VAL A 100 5.39 6.90 11.91
C VAL A 100 4.98 7.49 10.56
N ILE A 101 3.74 7.94 10.41
CA ILE A 101 3.25 8.53 9.16
C ILE A 101 4.09 9.76 8.76
N LYS A 102 4.42 10.61 9.72
CA LYS A 102 5.24 11.80 9.48
C LYS A 102 6.71 11.47 9.25
N ASN A 103 7.28 10.61 10.09
CA ASN A 103 8.71 10.25 10.04
C ASN A 103 9.05 9.40 8.82
N ALA A 104 8.10 8.61 8.32
CA ALA A 104 8.25 7.83 7.10
C ALA A 104 7.87 8.61 5.84
N ASP A 105 7.55 9.90 5.91
CA ASP A 105 7.14 10.70 4.75
C ASP A 105 6.06 9.99 3.89
N ILE A 106 5.04 9.44 4.55
CA ILE A 106 3.96 8.71 3.87
C ILE A 106 3.17 9.69 2.98
N LYS A 107 3.09 9.38 1.69
CA LYS A 107 2.30 10.16 0.73
C LYS A 107 0.86 9.70 0.60
N ILE A 108 0.64 8.39 0.68
CA ILE A 108 -0.67 7.77 0.64
C ILE A 108 -0.74 6.69 1.70
N LEU A 109 -1.85 6.64 2.43
CA LEU A 109 -2.10 5.65 3.47
C LEU A 109 -3.30 4.78 3.08
N PHE A 110 -3.12 3.48 3.15
CA PHE A 110 -4.21 2.51 2.98
C PHE A 110 -4.61 1.94 4.33
N THR A 111 -5.91 1.85 4.57
CA THR A 111 -6.49 1.30 5.79
C THR A 111 -7.79 0.55 5.53
N THR A 112 -8.41 -0.02 6.56
CA THR A 112 -9.68 -0.75 6.46
C THR A 112 -10.59 -0.41 7.64
N ASP A 113 -11.89 -0.46 7.40
CA ASP A 113 -12.90 -0.37 8.47
C ASP A 113 -13.25 -1.74 9.10
N ARG A 114 -12.63 -2.82 8.62
CA ARG A 114 -12.81 -4.14 9.21
C ARG A 114 -12.13 -4.16 10.58
N ILE A 115 -12.93 -4.30 11.63
CA ILE A 115 -12.42 -4.37 12.99
C ILE A 115 -11.78 -5.74 13.20
N VAL A 116 -10.47 -5.77 13.44
CA VAL A 116 -9.71 -6.97 13.77
C VAL A 116 -9.00 -6.75 15.10
N GLU A 117 -9.04 -7.74 15.98
CA GLU A 117 -8.46 -7.66 17.33
C GLU A 117 -8.93 -6.42 18.14
N HIS A 118 -10.17 -5.99 17.94
CA HIS A 118 -10.78 -4.84 18.60
C HIS A 118 -10.20 -3.46 18.24
N VAL A 119 -9.46 -3.34 17.13
CA VAL A 119 -8.92 -2.06 16.64
C VAL A 119 -9.82 -1.50 15.55
N ASP A 120 -10.40 -0.32 15.77
CA ASP A 120 -11.04 0.51 14.74
C ASP A 120 -9.99 1.48 14.20
N PHE A 121 -9.47 1.19 13.01
CA PHE A 121 -8.43 2.02 12.39
C PHE A 121 -8.92 3.40 11.98
N VAL A 122 -10.23 3.56 11.67
CA VAL A 122 -10.80 4.87 11.35
C VAL A 122 -10.79 5.74 12.60
N ALA A 123 -11.31 5.24 13.72
CA ALA A 123 -11.27 5.97 14.99
C ALA A 123 -9.82 6.27 15.44
N LEU A 124 -8.88 5.35 15.19
CA LEU A 124 -7.47 5.55 15.49
C LEU A 124 -6.84 6.67 14.63
N LEU A 125 -7.23 6.76 13.35
CA LEU A 125 -6.77 7.82 12.45
C LEU A 125 -7.37 9.18 12.84
N ASP A 126 -8.64 9.24 13.21
CA ASP A 126 -9.29 10.46 13.70
C ASP A 126 -8.61 10.98 14.97
N GLU A 127 -8.19 10.09 15.88
CA GLU A 127 -7.41 10.45 17.06
C GLU A 127 -6.00 10.92 16.70
N ALA A 128 -5.34 10.27 15.73
CA ALA A 128 -3.99 10.60 15.32
C ALA A 128 -3.91 11.88 14.49
N PHE A 129 -4.95 12.18 13.69
CA PHE A 129 -5.05 13.30 12.76
C PHE A 129 -6.44 13.96 12.86
N PRO A 130 -6.69 14.79 13.88
CA PRO A 130 -8.02 15.38 14.11
C PRO A 130 -8.56 16.24 12.96
N ASN A 131 -7.68 16.74 12.09
CA ASN A 131 -8.07 17.54 10.93
C ASN A 131 -8.43 16.69 9.70
N LEU A 132 -8.28 15.37 9.76
CA LEU A 132 -8.59 14.48 8.63
C LEU A 132 -10.08 14.52 8.26
N ALA A 133 -10.97 14.39 9.24
CA ALA A 133 -12.42 14.42 9.03
C ALA A 133 -12.94 15.80 8.55
N GLY A 134 -12.12 16.85 8.63
CA GLY A 134 -12.48 18.18 8.11
C GLY A 134 -12.04 18.41 6.66
N GLN A 135 -11.40 17.43 6.01
CA GLN A 135 -10.91 17.58 4.65
C GLN A 135 -12.05 17.35 3.63
N GLU A 136 -12.33 18.37 2.83
CA GLU A 136 -13.37 18.28 1.79
C GLU A 136 -12.89 17.50 0.55
N ASN A 137 -11.58 17.43 0.32
CA ASN A 137 -10.99 16.79 -0.85
C ASN A 137 -10.16 15.57 -0.48
N ALA A 138 -10.79 14.38 -0.51
CA ALA A 138 -10.11 13.11 -0.21
C ALA A 138 -9.01 12.73 -1.24
N THR A 139 -8.98 13.38 -2.41
CA THR A 139 -7.96 13.13 -3.44
C THR A 139 -6.72 14.01 -3.31
N ASN A 140 -6.76 15.00 -2.43
CA ASN A 140 -5.61 15.88 -2.15
C ASN A 140 -5.81 16.54 -0.77
N LEU A 141 -5.41 15.83 0.26
CA LEU A 141 -5.48 16.31 1.65
C LEU A 141 -4.53 17.51 1.83
N ASP A 142 -4.95 18.46 2.65
CA ASP A 142 -4.15 19.61 3.05
C ASP A 142 -4.15 19.71 4.59
N MET A 143 -3.18 19.04 5.20
CA MET A 143 -3.08 18.94 6.66
C MET A 143 -1.72 19.43 7.13
N ASP A 144 -1.68 20.54 7.88
CA ASP A 144 -0.45 21.08 8.48
C ASP A 144 0.30 20.05 9.34
N GLU A 145 -0.46 19.16 9.99
CA GLU A 145 0.08 18.09 10.84
C GLU A 145 0.70 16.92 10.10
N ALA A 146 0.40 16.75 8.80
CA ALA A 146 0.97 15.73 7.93
C ALA A 146 1.04 16.21 6.47
N PRO A 147 1.91 17.18 6.16
CA PRO A 147 1.89 17.91 4.88
C PRO A 147 2.28 17.07 3.67
N LEU A 148 2.84 15.89 3.87
CA LEU A 148 3.15 14.95 2.77
C LEU A 148 2.08 13.91 2.55
N LEU A 149 1.14 13.73 3.48
CA LEU A 149 0.04 12.77 3.34
C LEU A 149 -1.06 13.35 2.45
N ASN A 150 -1.05 12.98 1.17
CA ASN A 150 -1.99 13.51 0.18
C ASN A 150 -3.31 12.74 0.14
N ASN A 151 -3.31 11.46 0.51
CA ASN A 151 -4.49 10.61 0.43
C ASN A 151 -4.53 9.59 1.57
N VAL A 152 -5.73 9.34 2.07
CA VAL A 152 -6.06 8.17 2.87
C VAL A 152 -7.11 7.36 2.13
N VAL A 153 -6.84 6.09 1.85
CA VAL A 153 -7.77 5.19 1.15
C VAL A 153 -8.31 4.17 2.14
N LEU A 154 -9.63 4.07 2.22
CA LEU A 154 -10.33 3.17 3.11
C LEU A 154 -10.96 2.00 2.34
N PHE A 155 -10.52 0.79 2.66
CA PHE A 155 -11.14 -0.44 2.17
C PHE A 155 -12.23 -0.92 3.15
N GLY A 156 -13.44 -1.12 2.63
CA GLY A 156 -14.59 -1.57 3.42
C GLY A 156 -15.88 -0.93 2.99
N GLY A 157 -16.83 -0.78 3.91
CA GLY A 157 -18.18 -0.24 3.63
C GLY A 157 -18.43 1.17 4.12
N ARG A 158 -17.50 1.75 4.92
CA ARG A 158 -17.59 3.14 5.43
C ARG A 158 -17.03 4.12 4.40
N SER A 159 -17.53 5.33 4.40
CA SER A 159 -17.02 6.44 3.59
C SER A 159 -16.98 7.72 4.44
N PRO A 160 -16.04 7.81 5.39
CA PRO A 160 -15.88 9.01 6.21
C PRO A 160 -15.25 10.15 5.39
N ASP A 161 -15.54 11.38 5.79
CA ASP A 161 -14.94 12.57 5.20
C ASP A 161 -13.40 12.50 5.29
N GLY A 162 -12.71 13.07 4.30
CA GLY A 162 -11.25 13.06 4.21
C GLY A 162 -10.63 11.72 3.75
N MET A 163 -11.43 10.67 3.56
CA MET A 163 -10.94 9.38 3.06
C MET A 163 -11.58 9.02 1.72
N MET A 164 -10.76 8.53 0.81
CA MET A 164 -11.21 7.98 -0.48
C MET A 164 -11.70 6.55 -0.25
N ASP A 165 -12.87 6.19 -0.74
CA ASP A 165 -13.34 4.82 -0.68
C ASP A 165 -12.65 3.91 -1.71
N GLN A 166 -12.80 2.60 -1.52
CA GLN A 166 -12.20 1.58 -2.38
C GLN A 166 -12.61 1.74 -3.86
N GLY A 167 -13.90 2.01 -4.13
CA GLY A 167 -14.41 2.15 -5.50
C GLY A 167 -13.76 3.32 -6.23
N ALA A 168 -13.69 4.48 -5.56
CA ALA A 168 -13.02 5.65 -6.10
C ALA A 168 -11.52 5.41 -6.37
N PHE A 169 -10.83 4.67 -5.48
CA PHE A 169 -9.43 4.28 -5.71
C PHE A 169 -9.29 3.36 -6.91
N GLU A 170 -10.15 2.35 -7.05
CA GLU A 170 -10.11 1.40 -8.17
C GLU A 170 -10.42 2.09 -9.52
N GLU A 171 -11.33 3.07 -9.54
CA GLU A 171 -11.65 3.88 -10.73
C GLU A 171 -10.43 4.67 -11.24
N MET A 172 -9.52 5.10 -10.36
CA MET A 172 -8.28 5.80 -10.73
C MET A 172 -7.42 4.98 -11.71
N ALA A 173 -7.52 3.65 -11.70
CA ALA A 173 -6.78 2.79 -12.62
C ALA A 173 -7.04 3.11 -14.10
N SER A 174 -8.20 3.68 -14.43
CA SER A 174 -8.54 4.10 -15.79
C SER A 174 -7.60 5.20 -16.32
N GLY A 175 -6.99 6.00 -15.44
CA GLY A 175 -6.07 7.09 -15.78
C GLY A 175 -4.66 6.63 -16.16
N THR A 176 -4.32 5.34 -15.98
CA THR A 176 -2.97 4.80 -16.24
C THR A 176 -3.04 3.48 -17.00
N THR A 177 -2.16 3.26 -17.95
CA THR A 177 -2.09 2.01 -18.73
C THR A 177 -1.20 0.97 -18.06
N GLU A 178 -1.44 -0.32 -18.34
CA GLU A 178 -0.56 -1.41 -17.92
C GLU A 178 0.86 -1.25 -18.46
N ALA A 179 1.00 -0.76 -19.71
CA ALA A 179 2.30 -0.46 -20.31
C ALA A 179 3.11 0.58 -19.52
N ALA A 180 2.44 1.57 -18.89
CA ALA A 180 3.09 2.54 -18.02
C ALA A 180 3.61 1.90 -16.71
N VAL A 181 2.85 0.96 -16.14
CA VAL A 181 3.29 0.18 -14.97
C VAL A 181 4.49 -0.69 -15.34
N GLU A 182 4.45 -1.38 -16.48
CA GLU A 182 5.58 -2.20 -16.96
C GLU A 182 6.84 -1.36 -17.21
N LEU A 183 6.69 -0.16 -17.78
CA LEU A 183 7.79 0.77 -17.92
C LEU A 183 8.39 1.19 -16.59
N SER A 184 7.56 1.42 -15.56
CA SER A 184 8.02 1.73 -14.20
C SER A 184 8.77 0.53 -13.61
N ARG A 185 8.21 -0.68 -13.70
CA ARG A 185 8.83 -1.92 -13.25
C ARG A 185 10.21 -2.14 -13.88
N SER A 186 10.36 -1.92 -15.19
CA SER A 186 11.62 -2.11 -15.92
C SER A 186 12.76 -1.20 -15.45
N ARG A 187 12.46 -0.14 -14.71
CA ARG A 187 13.44 0.82 -14.17
C ARG A 187 13.84 0.52 -12.71
N ILE A 188 13.31 -0.54 -12.12
CA ILE A 188 13.64 -0.95 -10.74
C ILE A 188 14.91 -1.78 -10.78
N ALA A 189 15.85 -1.44 -9.90
CA ALA A 189 17.15 -2.10 -9.81
C ALA A 189 17.30 -2.83 -8.47
N THR A 190 18.19 -3.81 -8.40
CA THR A 190 18.47 -4.61 -7.20
C THR A 190 18.93 -3.80 -5.99
N ARG A 191 19.47 -2.61 -6.22
CA ARG A 191 19.90 -1.68 -5.17
C ARG A 191 18.78 -0.77 -4.66
N ASP A 192 17.61 -0.78 -5.32
CA ASP A 192 16.47 0.03 -4.89
C ASP A 192 15.87 -0.58 -3.62
N ILE A 193 15.32 0.28 -2.78
CA ILE A 193 14.70 -0.15 -1.53
C ILE A 193 13.39 -0.88 -1.85
N ALA A 194 13.24 -2.08 -1.30
CA ALA A 194 12.05 -2.88 -1.51
C ALA A 194 10.91 -2.51 -0.55
N MET A 195 11.20 -2.15 0.69
CA MET A 195 10.21 -1.69 1.67
C MET A 195 10.90 -0.98 2.82
N MET A 196 10.13 -0.23 3.61
CA MET A 196 10.55 0.34 4.88
C MET A 196 9.75 -0.32 6.01
N MET A 197 10.45 -0.77 7.05
CA MET A 197 9.81 -1.38 8.22
C MET A 197 10.19 -0.65 9.49
N TYR A 198 9.17 -0.34 10.30
CA TYR A 198 9.37 0.20 11.63
C TYR A 198 9.39 -0.90 12.68
N THR A 199 10.41 -0.89 13.51
CA THR A 199 10.54 -1.81 14.65
C THR A 199 10.20 -1.10 15.95
N SER A 200 9.70 -1.85 16.95
CA SER A 200 9.55 -1.34 18.30
C SER A 200 10.94 -1.02 18.87
N GLY A 201 11.28 0.26 18.93
CA GLY A 201 12.52 0.70 19.54
C GLY A 201 12.53 0.39 21.05
N THR A 202 13.72 0.19 21.62
CA THR A 202 13.92 0.13 23.07
C THR A 202 13.69 1.49 23.76
N THR A 203 13.44 2.54 22.99
CA THR A 203 13.11 3.90 23.38
C THR A 203 11.71 4.23 22.92
N ALA A 204 11.05 5.22 23.52
CA ALA A 204 9.62 5.52 23.44
C ALA A 204 8.94 5.61 22.06
N MET A 205 9.68 5.63 20.95
CA MET A 205 9.10 5.74 19.58
C MET A 205 9.67 4.67 18.64
N PRO A 206 8.88 4.19 17.67
CA PRO A 206 9.33 3.25 16.63
C PRO A 206 10.50 3.80 15.80
N LYS A 207 11.33 2.90 15.27
CA LYS A 207 12.48 3.24 14.39
C LYS A 207 12.35 2.52 13.06
N GLY A 208 12.46 3.25 11.96
CA GLY A 208 12.50 2.79 10.58
C GLY A 208 13.88 2.89 9.96
#